data_4f002d0bd34548a546306d642e2c887e
#
_entry.id   4f002d0bd34548a546306d642e2c887e
#
_cell.length_a   1.000
_cell.length_b   1.000
_cell.length_c   1.000
_cell.angle_alpha   90.00
_cell.angle_beta   90.00
_cell.angle_gamma   90.00
#
_symmetry.space_group_name_H-M   'P 1'
#
loop_
_entity.id
_entity.type
_entity.pdbx_description
1 polymer ?
#
loop_
_entity_poly.entity_id
_entity_poly.type
_entity_poly.pdbx_seq_one_letter_code
_entity_poly.pdbx_strand_id
1 'polypeptide(L)'
;MSLNTIMSTATTGLLTAQIGLRTVSDNIANANTPGYVRKIVDQVSLSSQGMGVGVDAAAVRRVTDTYLQTASLNASSSAGRYGALAEFLDTAQGLFGDPTGDNSFFTRYDDVLSGFSAVAEDPASSLLRSQALARTQDYLANANRVTSSLGDLEKQADTRISADVDRVNDLLGQIDRLNADIVRAKSVGADSTGSENIQNQLVNELSTLMNVQVGQKPTGSLILRSTEGIVLAGEGAATVTYQRSDTAAGYFTITPANGVTQPQPASIISGELKGLLELRDKELPRLSDQLGELVSRAVQELNRAHNASSSVPAPASLTGNNIGLDLPTAVGGF
;
A
#
# COMPACT_ATOMS: atom_id res chain seq x y z
N MET A 1 -12.92 63.61 -17.37
CA MET A 1 -13.11 62.17 -17.75
C MET A 1 -14.18 62.12 -18.83
N SER A 2 -13.94 61.42 -19.93
CA SER A 2 -14.99 61.27 -20.97
C SER A 2 -16.04 60.23 -20.50
N LEU A 3 -17.26 60.35 -21.02
CA LEU A 3 -18.35 59.41 -20.74
C LEU A 3 -17.93 57.94 -21.05
N ASN A 4 -17.10 57.78 -22.11
CA ASN A 4 -16.54 56.48 -22.49
C ASN A 4 -15.64 55.90 -21.40
N THR A 5 -14.82 56.71 -20.71
CA THR A 5 -13.95 56.23 -19.63
C THR A 5 -14.79 55.77 -18.43
N ILE A 6 -15.83 56.50 -18.10
CA ILE A 6 -16.76 56.12 -17.00
C ILE A 6 -17.46 54.80 -17.34
N MET A 7 -17.98 54.68 -18.58
CA MET A 7 -18.65 53.44 -19.04
C MET A 7 -17.66 52.27 -19.06
N SER A 8 -16.43 52.45 -19.52
CA SER A 8 -15.38 51.40 -19.51
C SER A 8 -15.07 50.96 -18.08
N THR A 9 -14.87 51.92 -17.15
CA THR A 9 -14.60 51.60 -15.73
C THR A 9 -15.77 50.83 -15.09
N ALA A 10 -17.02 51.24 -15.39
CA ALA A 10 -18.19 50.49 -14.86
C ALA A 10 -18.32 49.09 -15.43
N THR A 11 -18.06 48.90 -16.72
CA THR A 11 -18.11 47.59 -17.40
C THR A 11 -17.02 46.68 -16.89
N THR A 12 -15.77 47.10 -16.76
CA THR A 12 -14.67 46.30 -16.24
C THR A 12 -14.92 45.94 -14.77
N GLY A 13 -15.45 46.87 -13.95
CA GLY A 13 -15.82 46.60 -12.58
C GLY A 13 -16.95 45.54 -12.47
N LEU A 14 -17.95 45.59 -13.33
CA LEU A 14 -19.02 44.60 -13.37
C LEU A 14 -18.50 43.20 -13.76
N LEU A 15 -17.66 43.10 -14.81
CA LEU A 15 -17.08 41.83 -15.23
C LEU A 15 -16.20 41.23 -14.13
N THR A 16 -15.35 42.02 -13.48
CA THR A 16 -14.51 41.56 -12.37
C THR A 16 -15.36 41.10 -11.18
N ALA A 17 -16.45 41.80 -10.84
CA ALA A 17 -17.37 41.39 -9.81
C ALA A 17 -18.10 40.05 -10.14
N GLN A 18 -18.48 39.83 -11.41
CA GLN A 18 -19.03 38.55 -11.86
C GLN A 18 -18.06 37.40 -11.70
N ILE A 19 -16.79 37.57 -12.08
CA ILE A 19 -15.70 36.57 -11.89
C ILE A 19 -15.55 36.28 -10.39
N GLY A 20 -15.53 37.33 -9.54
CA GLY A 20 -15.45 37.16 -8.09
C GLY A 20 -16.62 36.37 -7.52
N LEU A 21 -17.87 36.69 -7.90
CA LEU A 21 -19.06 35.95 -7.47
C LEU A 21 -19.04 34.49 -7.90
N ARG A 22 -18.61 34.21 -9.16
CA ARG A 22 -18.50 32.87 -9.66
C ARG A 22 -17.44 32.08 -8.85
N THR A 23 -16.30 32.69 -8.56
CA THR A 23 -15.23 32.08 -7.76
C THR A 23 -15.70 31.76 -6.33
N VAL A 24 -16.44 32.66 -5.69
CA VAL A 24 -17.02 32.42 -4.37
C VAL A 24 -18.05 31.29 -4.42
N SER A 25 -18.94 31.31 -5.43
CA SER A 25 -19.93 30.23 -5.63
C SER A 25 -19.27 28.86 -5.82
N ASP A 26 -18.21 28.79 -6.63
CA ASP A 26 -17.41 27.57 -6.81
C ASP A 26 -16.81 27.08 -5.48
N ASN A 27 -16.26 27.99 -4.67
CA ASN A 27 -15.69 27.68 -3.36
C ASN A 27 -16.74 27.12 -2.39
N ILE A 28 -17.93 27.72 -2.38
CA ILE A 28 -19.05 27.28 -1.50
C ILE A 28 -19.56 25.92 -1.97
N ALA A 29 -19.80 25.76 -3.26
CA ALA A 29 -20.32 24.50 -3.83
C ALA A 29 -19.38 23.32 -3.58
N ASN A 30 -18.09 23.57 -3.56
CA ASN A 30 -17.05 22.53 -3.42
C ASN A 30 -16.39 22.50 -2.02
N ALA A 31 -16.95 23.21 -1.03
CA ALA A 31 -16.34 23.31 0.31
C ALA A 31 -16.11 21.94 0.98
N ASN A 32 -16.96 20.96 0.67
CA ASN A 32 -16.88 19.59 1.20
C ASN A 32 -16.35 18.57 0.16
N THR A 33 -15.86 19.04 -1.00
CA THR A 33 -15.30 18.14 -2.02
C THR A 33 -13.86 17.77 -1.65
N PRO A 34 -13.53 16.49 -1.42
CA PRO A 34 -12.17 16.07 -1.11
C PRO A 34 -11.19 16.53 -2.19
N GLY A 35 -10.05 17.08 -1.77
CA GLY A 35 -9.01 17.56 -2.69
C GLY A 35 -9.29 18.89 -3.36
N TYR A 36 -10.43 19.52 -3.11
CA TYR A 36 -10.70 20.88 -3.61
C TYR A 36 -9.87 21.92 -2.89
N VAL A 37 -9.25 22.81 -3.66
CA VAL A 37 -8.45 23.91 -3.15
C VAL A 37 -9.17 25.23 -3.42
N ARG A 38 -9.32 26.07 -2.37
CA ARG A 38 -9.98 27.36 -2.45
C ARG A 38 -9.33 28.26 -3.51
N LYS A 39 -10.16 28.89 -4.32
CA LYS A 39 -9.77 29.83 -5.36
C LYS A 39 -9.91 31.26 -4.87
N ILE A 40 -9.05 32.15 -5.37
CA ILE A 40 -9.16 33.59 -5.21
C ILE A 40 -8.96 34.28 -6.56
N VAL A 41 -9.53 35.47 -6.70
CA VAL A 41 -9.38 36.32 -7.88
C VAL A 41 -8.35 37.39 -7.55
N ASP A 42 -7.27 37.46 -8.33
CA ASP A 42 -6.31 38.54 -8.27
C ASP A 42 -6.79 39.69 -9.15
N GLN A 43 -7.06 40.85 -8.52
CA GLN A 43 -7.54 42.03 -9.20
C GLN A 43 -6.41 43.04 -9.37
N VAL A 44 -6.32 43.60 -10.54
CA VAL A 44 -5.34 44.68 -10.85
C VAL A 44 -6.08 45.89 -11.37
N SER A 45 -5.59 47.09 -10.98
CA SER A 45 -6.11 48.35 -11.53
C SER A 45 -5.58 48.58 -12.94
N LEU A 46 -6.47 48.91 -13.86
CA LEU A 46 -6.10 49.34 -15.20
C LEU A 46 -5.86 50.84 -15.19
N SER A 47 -4.69 51.25 -15.71
CA SER A 47 -4.35 52.65 -15.88
C SER A 47 -3.93 52.94 -17.32
N SER A 48 -4.32 54.09 -17.86
CA SER A 48 -3.90 54.59 -19.15
C SER A 48 -3.45 56.05 -18.98
N GLN A 49 -2.22 56.34 -19.41
CA GLN A 49 -1.61 57.69 -19.29
C GLN A 49 -1.64 58.27 -17.85
N GLY A 50 -1.47 57.40 -16.83
CA GLY A 50 -1.49 57.80 -15.43
C GLY A 50 -2.89 57.99 -14.81
N MET A 51 -3.94 57.81 -15.58
CA MET A 51 -5.35 57.86 -15.07
C MET A 51 -5.91 56.45 -14.95
N GLY A 52 -6.62 56.14 -13.85
CA GLY A 52 -7.36 54.91 -13.65
C GLY A 52 -8.48 54.77 -14.67
N VAL A 53 -8.51 53.68 -15.43
CA VAL A 53 -9.52 53.38 -16.47
C VAL A 53 -10.38 52.15 -16.16
N GLY A 54 -10.14 51.54 -15.02
CA GLY A 54 -10.93 50.37 -14.58
C GLY A 54 -10.19 49.40 -13.72
N VAL A 55 -10.72 48.20 -13.60
CA VAL A 55 -10.14 47.03 -12.89
C VAL A 55 -10.25 45.81 -13.78
N ASP A 56 -9.28 44.92 -13.68
CA ASP A 56 -9.29 43.65 -14.38
C ASP A 56 -9.10 42.49 -13.38
N ALA A 57 -9.68 41.36 -13.68
CA ALA A 57 -9.40 40.08 -13.00
C ALA A 57 -8.19 39.43 -13.67
N ALA A 58 -7.00 39.77 -13.20
CA ALA A 58 -5.76 39.35 -13.84
C ALA A 58 -5.57 37.82 -13.85
N ALA A 59 -6.03 37.15 -12.80
CA ALA A 59 -6.00 35.68 -12.71
C ALA A 59 -6.98 35.17 -11.63
N VAL A 60 -7.48 33.96 -11.84
CA VAL A 60 -8.05 33.14 -10.78
C VAL A 60 -6.96 32.13 -10.38
N ARG A 61 -6.59 32.12 -9.12
CA ARG A 61 -5.56 31.20 -8.61
C ARG A 61 -6.00 30.43 -7.38
N ARG A 62 -5.40 29.29 -7.15
CA ARG A 62 -5.62 28.46 -5.96
C ARG A 62 -4.72 28.93 -4.80
N VAL A 63 -5.26 28.85 -3.59
CA VAL A 63 -4.48 29.11 -2.36
C VAL A 63 -3.88 27.81 -1.88
N THR A 64 -2.63 27.56 -2.27
CA THR A 64 -1.90 26.33 -1.91
C THR A 64 -0.77 26.67 -0.95
N ASP A 65 -0.59 25.83 0.06
CA ASP A 65 0.58 25.80 0.92
C ASP A 65 1.38 24.54 0.53
N THR A 66 2.56 24.74 -0.04
CA THR A 66 3.42 23.66 -0.53
C THR A 66 3.93 22.78 0.59
N TYR A 67 4.14 23.33 1.79
CA TYR A 67 4.56 22.55 2.95
C TYR A 67 3.44 21.62 3.42
N LEU A 68 2.22 22.14 3.58
CA LEU A 68 1.06 21.34 3.95
C LEU A 68 0.72 20.30 2.88
N GLN A 69 0.85 20.64 1.61
CA GLN A 69 0.64 19.70 0.51
C GLN A 69 1.65 18.54 0.60
N THR A 70 2.93 18.83 0.77
CA THR A 70 3.96 17.80 0.91
C THR A 70 3.72 16.93 2.14
N ALA A 71 3.37 17.54 3.28
CA ALA A 71 3.04 16.80 4.49
C ALA A 71 1.82 15.88 4.31
N SER A 72 0.79 16.36 3.61
CA SER A 72 -0.41 15.56 3.28
C SER A 72 -0.07 14.38 2.38
N LEU A 73 0.73 14.57 1.33
CA LEU A 73 1.15 13.49 0.42
C LEU A 73 1.98 12.42 1.15
N ASN A 74 2.89 12.83 2.04
CA ASN A 74 3.66 11.91 2.87
C ASN A 74 2.77 11.13 3.85
N ALA A 75 1.77 11.79 4.45
CA ALA A 75 0.80 11.14 5.32
C ALA A 75 -0.07 10.13 4.56
N SER A 76 -0.55 10.49 3.36
CA SER A 76 -1.31 9.59 2.48
C SER A 76 -0.49 8.37 2.07
N SER A 77 0.78 8.58 1.71
CA SER A 77 1.70 7.50 1.36
C SER A 77 1.95 6.56 2.54
N SER A 78 2.14 7.11 3.75
CA SER A 78 2.29 6.30 4.96
C SER A 78 1.01 5.54 5.30
N ALA A 79 -0.15 6.19 5.16
CA ALA A 79 -1.45 5.55 5.37
C ALA A 79 -1.68 4.39 4.38
N GLY A 80 -1.33 4.56 3.10
CA GLY A 80 -1.41 3.49 2.10
C GLY A 80 -0.54 2.28 2.50
N ARG A 81 0.72 2.52 2.90
CA ARG A 81 1.63 1.46 3.33
C ARG A 81 1.10 0.66 4.52
N TYR A 82 0.75 1.36 5.59
CA TYR A 82 0.29 0.68 6.81
C TYR A 82 -1.12 0.13 6.68
N GLY A 83 -1.96 0.73 5.83
CA GLY A 83 -3.29 0.21 5.50
C GLY A 83 -3.21 -1.15 4.83
N ALA A 84 -2.38 -1.30 3.79
CA ALA A 84 -2.18 -2.58 3.13
C ALA A 84 -1.59 -3.65 4.07
N LEU A 85 -0.58 -3.27 4.88
CA LEU A 85 -0.03 -4.18 5.88
C LEU A 85 -1.09 -4.65 6.88
N ALA A 86 -1.89 -3.72 7.41
CA ALA A 86 -2.92 -4.05 8.40
C ALA A 86 -4.00 -4.97 7.81
N GLU A 87 -4.50 -4.69 6.60
CA GLU A 87 -5.51 -5.49 5.92
C GLU A 87 -5.08 -6.95 5.75
N PHE A 88 -3.87 -7.18 5.26
CA PHE A 88 -3.38 -8.53 5.01
C PHE A 88 -2.95 -9.25 6.29
N LEU A 89 -2.36 -8.55 7.25
CA LEU A 89 -1.99 -9.15 8.53
C LEU A 89 -3.21 -9.51 9.38
N ASP A 90 -4.28 -8.73 9.32
CA ASP A 90 -5.58 -9.06 9.93
C ASP A 90 -6.16 -10.33 9.31
N THR A 91 -6.12 -10.44 7.98
CA THR A 91 -6.51 -11.64 7.26
C THR A 91 -5.65 -12.84 7.66
N ALA A 92 -4.33 -12.67 7.73
CA ALA A 92 -3.39 -13.72 8.14
C ALA A 92 -3.64 -14.14 9.60
N GLN A 93 -3.92 -13.20 10.50
CA GLN A 93 -4.31 -13.50 11.88
C GLN A 93 -5.59 -14.36 11.93
N GLY A 94 -6.57 -14.01 11.09
CA GLY A 94 -7.82 -14.79 10.98
C GLY A 94 -7.62 -16.26 10.62
N LEU A 95 -6.53 -16.62 9.92
CA LEU A 95 -6.21 -18.01 9.58
C LEU A 95 -5.89 -18.87 10.81
N PHE A 96 -5.39 -18.27 11.88
CA PHE A 96 -5.10 -18.95 13.14
C PHE A 96 -6.33 -19.10 14.02
N GLY A 97 -7.41 -18.36 13.74
CA GLY A 97 -8.64 -18.30 14.52
C GLY A 97 -8.50 -17.49 15.82
N ASP A 98 -9.62 -17.34 16.53
CA ASP A 98 -9.61 -16.69 17.85
C ASP A 98 -8.87 -17.59 18.87
N PRO A 99 -7.80 -17.11 19.52
CA PRO A 99 -7.04 -17.89 20.51
C PRO A 99 -7.90 -18.42 21.67
N THR A 100 -9.04 -17.79 21.95
CA THR A 100 -9.99 -18.20 23.00
C THR A 100 -11.13 -19.06 22.48
N GLY A 101 -11.21 -19.27 21.15
CA GLY A 101 -12.27 -20.03 20.49
C GLY A 101 -11.98 -21.53 20.41
N ASP A 102 -13.00 -22.33 20.40
CA ASP A 102 -12.91 -23.81 20.41
C ASP A 102 -12.29 -24.42 19.15
N ASN A 103 -12.15 -23.64 18.06
CA ASN A 103 -11.66 -24.09 16.75
C ASN A 103 -10.38 -23.37 16.28
N SER A 104 -9.63 -22.76 17.19
CA SER A 104 -8.39 -22.09 16.85
C SER A 104 -7.25 -23.08 16.54
N PHE A 105 -6.20 -22.62 15.90
CA PHE A 105 -4.98 -23.38 15.72
C PHE A 105 -4.38 -23.81 17.07
N PHE A 106 -4.45 -22.95 18.08
CA PHE A 106 -3.90 -23.19 19.41
C PHE A 106 -4.73 -24.21 20.19
N THR A 107 -6.06 -24.16 20.11
CA THR A 107 -6.95 -25.13 20.73
C THR A 107 -6.71 -26.55 20.18
N ARG A 108 -6.44 -26.67 18.86
CA ARG A 108 -6.08 -27.99 18.28
C ARG A 108 -4.76 -28.52 18.80
N TYR A 109 -3.82 -27.66 19.15
CA TYR A 109 -2.59 -28.09 19.84
C TYR A 109 -2.88 -28.58 21.25
N ASP A 110 -3.75 -27.91 22.01
CA ASP A 110 -4.18 -28.32 23.33
C ASP A 110 -4.97 -29.65 23.27
N ASP A 111 -5.75 -29.88 22.22
CA ASP A 111 -6.43 -31.17 21.97
C ASP A 111 -5.43 -32.32 21.79
N VAL A 112 -4.31 -32.08 21.12
CA VAL A 112 -3.22 -33.09 21.01
C VAL A 112 -2.68 -33.42 22.39
N LEU A 113 -2.34 -32.42 23.20
CA LEU A 113 -1.81 -32.63 24.55
C LEU A 113 -2.82 -33.38 25.45
N SER A 114 -4.10 -33.00 25.39
CA SER A 114 -5.18 -33.66 26.11
C SER A 114 -5.35 -35.11 25.67
N GLY A 115 -5.22 -35.37 24.36
CA GLY A 115 -5.28 -36.74 23.83
C GLY A 115 -4.16 -37.61 24.36
N PHE A 116 -2.93 -37.13 24.43
CA PHE A 116 -1.82 -37.90 25.02
C PHE A 116 -1.91 -38.03 26.53
N SER A 117 -2.43 -37.02 27.24
CA SER A 117 -2.74 -37.15 28.67
C SER A 117 -3.73 -38.26 28.98
N ALA A 118 -4.80 -38.39 28.19
CA ALA A 118 -5.77 -39.48 28.33
C ALA A 118 -5.14 -40.85 28.05
N VAL A 119 -4.22 -40.95 27.08
CA VAL A 119 -3.45 -42.19 26.83
C VAL A 119 -2.55 -42.55 28.02
N ALA A 120 -1.96 -41.52 28.69
CA ALA A 120 -1.12 -41.76 29.87
C ALA A 120 -1.91 -42.30 31.06
N GLU A 121 -3.21 -41.98 31.22
CA GLU A 121 -4.09 -42.49 32.25
C GLU A 121 -4.51 -43.97 32.00
N ASP A 122 -4.77 -44.34 30.74
CA ASP A 122 -5.07 -45.72 30.34
C ASP A 122 -4.30 -46.12 29.07
N PRO A 123 -3.03 -46.49 29.21
CA PRO A 123 -2.17 -46.84 28.05
C PRO A 123 -2.61 -48.13 27.33
N ALA A 124 -3.44 -48.98 27.94
CA ALA A 124 -3.94 -50.22 27.33
C ALA A 124 -5.07 -49.94 26.33
N SER A 125 -5.77 -48.81 26.44
CA SER A 125 -6.91 -48.46 25.60
C SER A 125 -6.48 -48.19 24.16
N SER A 126 -6.83 -49.05 23.22
CA SER A 126 -6.61 -48.82 21.78
C SER A 126 -7.43 -47.64 21.25
N LEU A 127 -8.60 -47.39 21.88
CA LEU A 127 -9.46 -46.27 21.52
C LEU A 127 -8.78 -44.92 21.80
N LEU A 128 -8.22 -44.72 23.01
CA LEU A 128 -7.55 -43.49 23.39
C LEU A 128 -6.31 -43.25 22.53
N ARG A 129 -5.55 -44.29 22.22
CA ARG A 129 -4.39 -44.16 21.29
C ARG A 129 -4.80 -43.75 19.90
N SER A 130 -5.88 -44.32 19.34
CA SER A 130 -6.36 -43.92 18.02
C SER A 130 -6.92 -42.49 18.02
N GLN A 131 -7.55 -42.04 19.10
CA GLN A 131 -8.02 -40.66 19.25
C GLN A 131 -6.85 -39.66 19.34
N ALA A 132 -5.83 -39.98 20.14
CA ALA A 132 -4.64 -39.11 20.22
C ALA A 132 -3.93 -38.96 18.85
N LEU A 133 -3.84 -40.08 18.10
CA LEU A 133 -3.28 -40.05 16.73
C LEU A 133 -4.14 -39.19 15.78
N ALA A 134 -5.48 -39.36 15.84
CA ALA A 134 -6.38 -38.55 15.01
C ALA A 134 -6.27 -37.07 15.32
N ARG A 135 -6.23 -36.66 16.60
CA ARG A 135 -6.00 -35.25 16.99
C ARG A 135 -4.67 -34.70 16.49
N THR A 136 -3.60 -35.52 16.53
CA THR A 136 -2.30 -35.13 15.97
C THR A 136 -2.37 -34.91 14.45
N GLN A 137 -3.05 -35.83 13.74
CA GLN A 137 -3.26 -35.69 12.29
C GLN A 137 -4.07 -34.43 11.96
N ASP A 138 -5.12 -34.15 12.72
CA ASP A 138 -5.96 -32.95 12.56
C ASP A 138 -5.14 -31.64 12.78
N TYR A 139 -4.29 -31.61 13.80
CA TYR A 139 -3.39 -30.50 14.07
C TYR A 139 -2.43 -30.26 12.91
N LEU A 140 -1.74 -31.31 12.41
CA LEU A 140 -0.82 -31.22 11.29
C LEU A 140 -1.52 -30.81 9.99
N ALA A 141 -2.72 -31.36 9.74
CA ALA A 141 -3.52 -30.96 8.58
C ALA A 141 -3.95 -29.48 8.65
N ASN A 142 -4.28 -29.01 9.87
CA ASN A 142 -4.58 -27.60 10.08
C ASN A 142 -3.34 -26.71 9.83
N ALA A 143 -2.17 -27.08 10.35
CA ALA A 143 -0.92 -26.36 10.11
C ALA A 143 -0.62 -26.24 8.61
N ASN A 144 -0.72 -27.34 7.86
CA ASN A 144 -0.53 -27.34 6.41
C ASN A 144 -1.54 -26.43 5.70
N ARG A 145 -2.79 -26.40 6.14
CA ARG A 145 -3.81 -25.51 5.57
C ARG A 145 -3.48 -24.05 5.84
N VAL A 146 -3.05 -23.67 7.06
CA VAL A 146 -2.64 -22.29 7.38
C VAL A 146 -1.44 -21.89 6.53
N THR A 147 -0.42 -22.75 6.42
CA THR A 147 0.76 -22.50 5.57
C THR A 147 0.36 -22.27 4.10
N SER A 148 -0.53 -23.12 3.56
CA SER A 148 -1.02 -22.96 2.18
C SER A 148 -1.79 -21.65 2.01
N SER A 149 -2.60 -21.27 2.97
CA SER A 149 -3.36 -20.02 2.94
C SER A 149 -2.46 -18.79 3.06
N LEU A 150 -1.36 -18.84 3.82
CA LEU A 150 -0.34 -17.79 3.84
C LEU A 150 0.33 -17.63 2.47
N GLY A 151 0.67 -18.73 1.79
CA GLY A 151 1.17 -18.71 0.41
C GLY A 151 0.16 -18.17 -0.60
N ASP A 152 -1.13 -18.35 -0.38
CA ASP A 152 -2.16 -17.74 -1.22
C ASP A 152 -2.31 -16.24 -0.97
N LEU A 153 -2.10 -15.76 0.26
CA LEU A 153 -2.02 -14.33 0.57
C LEU A 153 -0.80 -13.68 -0.11
N GLU A 154 0.34 -14.36 -0.18
CA GLU A 154 1.52 -13.88 -0.93
C GLU A 154 1.18 -13.66 -2.41
N LYS A 155 0.49 -14.61 -3.04
CA LYS A 155 0.04 -14.50 -4.45
C LYS A 155 -0.98 -13.37 -4.64
N GLN A 156 -1.88 -13.17 -3.67
CA GLN A 156 -2.83 -12.06 -3.69
C GLN A 156 -2.11 -10.71 -3.59
N ALA A 157 -1.14 -10.58 -2.69
CA ALA A 157 -0.31 -9.38 -2.58
C ALA A 157 0.43 -9.08 -3.89
N ASP A 158 1.00 -10.10 -4.53
CA ASP A 158 1.69 -9.99 -5.82
C ASP A 158 0.76 -9.55 -6.96
N THR A 159 -0.46 -10.08 -6.99
CA THR A 159 -1.50 -9.67 -7.94
C THR A 159 -1.91 -8.22 -7.73
N ARG A 160 -2.08 -7.80 -6.47
CA ARG A 160 -2.42 -6.42 -6.12
C ARG A 160 -1.29 -5.45 -6.47
N ILE A 161 -0.02 -5.81 -6.24
CA ILE A 161 1.14 -5.02 -6.69
C ILE A 161 1.07 -4.77 -8.20
N SER A 162 0.76 -5.80 -9.00
CA SER A 162 0.67 -5.65 -10.45
C SER A 162 -0.47 -4.71 -10.85
N ALA A 163 -1.64 -4.84 -10.24
CA ALA A 163 -2.78 -3.96 -10.49
C ALA A 163 -2.50 -2.50 -10.06
N ASP A 164 -1.83 -2.32 -8.94
CA ASP A 164 -1.45 -0.99 -8.45
C ASP A 164 -0.41 -0.32 -9.35
N VAL A 165 0.53 -1.09 -9.92
CA VAL A 165 1.49 -0.58 -10.92
C VAL A 165 0.77 -0.13 -12.19
N ASP A 166 -0.21 -0.88 -12.67
CA ASP A 166 -1.04 -0.47 -13.80
C ASP A 166 -1.78 0.84 -13.46
N ARG A 167 -2.36 0.94 -12.25
CA ARG A 167 -3.02 2.16 -11.79
C ARG A 167 -2.06 3.35 -11.68
N VAL A 168 -0.85 3.15 -11.19
CA VAL A 168 0.21 4.17 -11.16
C VAL A 168 0.49 4.69 -12.57
N ASN A 169 0.68 3.81 -13.54
CA ASN A 169 0.95 4.19 -14.93
C ASN A 169 -0.22 4.98 -15.53
N ASP A 170 -1.45 4.57 -15.28
CA ASP A 170 -2.65 5.30 -15.69
C ASP A 170 -2.71 6.71 -15.10
N LEU A 171 -2.43 6.84 -13.80
CA LEU A 171 -2.41 8.13 -13.10
C LEU A 171 -1.32 9.05 -13.64
N LEU A 172 -0.11 8.53 -13.86
CA LEU A 172 1.00 9.29 -14.46
C LEU A 172 0.62 9.82 -15.85
N GLY A 173 -0.01 8.98 -16.68
CA GLY A 173 -0.49 9.38 -18.00
C GLY A 173 -1.60 10.44 -17.94
N GLN A 174 -2.52 10.37 -16.98
CA GLN A 174 -3.57 11.38 -16.79
C GLN A 174 -3.00 12.70 -16.30
N ILE A 175 -2.08 12.66 -15.33
CA ILE A 175 -1.42 13.85 -14.78
C ILE A 175 -0.61 14.58 -15.88
N ASP A 176 0.10 13.84 -16.71
CA ASP A 176 0.88 14.43 -17.80
C ASP A 176 -0.01 15.10 -18.86
N ARG A 177 -1.14 14.48 -19.24
CA ARG A 177 -2.16 15.10 -20.11
C ARG A 177 -2.71 16.39 -19.51
N LEU A 178 -3.10 16.37 -18.23
CA LEU A 178 -3.59 17.57 -17.53
C LEU A 178 -2.52 18.66 -17.45
N ASN A 179 -1.23 18.32 -17.30
CA ASN A 179 -0.14 19.28 -17.38
C ASN A 179 -0.15 20.04 -18.71
N ALA A 180 -0.29 19.33 -19.83
CA ALA A 180 -0.35 19.95 -21.15
C ALA A 180 -1.57 20.88 -21.29
N ASP A 181 -2.72 20.47 -20.78
CA ASP A 181 -3.95 21.28 -20.82
C ASP A 181 -3.83 22.54 -19.95
N ILE A 182 -3.25 22.42 -18.74
CA ILE A 182 -2.99 23.56 -17.84
C ILE A 182 -2.04 24.58 -18.49
N VAL A 183 -0.95 24.11 -19.08
CA VAL A 183 0.00 24.99 -19.79
C VAL A 183 -0.69 25.71 -20.94
N ARG A 184 -1.50 24.98 -21.74
CA ARG A 184 -2.26 25.56 -22.86
C ARG A 184 -3.26 26.59 -22.38
N ALA A 185 -4.03 26.30 -21.33
CA ALA A 185 -4.98 27.26 -20.75
C ALA A 185 -4.28 28.52 -20.26
N LYS A 186 -3.19 28.38 -19.51
CA LYS A 186 -2.40 29.50 -18.99
C LYS A 186 -1.78 30.36 -20.10
N SER A 187 -1.33 29.75 -21.19
CA SER A 187 -0.72 30.48 -22.32
C SER A 187 -1.69 31.42 -23.03
N VAL A 188 -2.99 31.16 -22.97
CA VAL A 188 -4.05 31.99 -23.53
C VAL A 188 -4.81 32.79 -22.47
N GLY A 189 -4.33 32.80 -21.23
CA GLY A 189 -4.97 33.52 -20.11
C GLY A 189 -6.30 32.94 -19.65
N ALA A 190 -6.60 31.66 -19.98
CA ALA A 190 -7.81 30.98 -19.54
C ALA A 190 -7.66 30.42 -18.11
N ASP A 191 -8.79 30.25 -17.43
CA ASP A 191 -8.84 29.66 -16.10
C ASP A 191 -8.49 28.15 -16.15
N SER A 192 -7.40 27.77 -15.51
CA SER A 192 -6.91 26.39 -15.39
C SER A 192 -7.22 25.74 -14.05
N THR A 193 -7.84 26.45 -13.12
CA THR A 193 -7.99 26.00 -11.72
C THR A 193 -8.83 24.73 -11.56
N GLY A 194 -9.76 24.48 -12.47
CA GLY A 194 -10.53 23.21 -12.52
C GLY A 194 -9.61 22.03 -12.81
N SER A 195 -8.81 22.11 -13.86
CA SER A 195 -7.83 21.07 -14.25
C SER A 195 -6.76 20.88 -13.17
N GLU A 196 -6.33 21.94 -12.53
CA GLU A 196 -5.38 21.88 -11.41
C GLU A 196 -5.97 21.17 -10.18
N ASN A 197 -7.28 21.31 -9.90
CA ASN A 197 -7.92 20.57 -8.81
C ASN A 197 -8.01 19.09 -9.12
N ILE A 198 -8.40 18.71 -10.34
CA ILE A 198 -8.41 17.31 -10.78
C ILE A 198 -6.99 16.73 -10.70
N GLN A 199 -6.00 17.46 -11.15
CA GLN A 199 -4.59 17.05 -11.08
C GLN A 199 -4.15 16.78 -9.64
N ASN A 200 -4.54 17.64 -8.68
CA ASN A 200 -4.25 17.40 -7.25
C ASN A 200 -4.91 16.13 -6.73
N GLN A 201 -6.14 15.83 -7.14
CA GLN A 201 -6.81 14.59 -6.75
C GLN A 201 -6.05 13.36 -7.25
N LEU A 202 -5.61 13.38 -8.52
CA LEU A 202 -4.81 12.29 -9.10
C LEU A 202 -3.45 12.16 -8.41
N VAL A 203 -2.80 13.27 -8.04
CA VAL A 203 -1.54 13.26 -7.28
C VAL A 203 -1.74 12.69 -5.88
N ASN A 204 -2.84 13.03 -5.21
CA ASN A 204 -3.18 12.48 -3.90
C ASN A 204 -3.43 10.96 -3.99
N GLU A 205 -4.16 10.49 -5.02
CA GLU A 205 -4.36 9.07 -5.26
C GLU A 205 -3.04 8.36 -5.54
N LEU A 206 -2.20 8.92 -6.41
CA LEU A 206 -0.86 8.39 -6.69
C LEU A 206 -0.01 8.31 -5.42
N SER A 207 -0.11 9.31 -4.54
CA SER A 207 0.66 9.32 -3.28
C SER A 207 0.26 8.22 -2.31
N THR A 208 -0.97 7.71 -2.37
CA THR A 208 -1.38 6.51 -1.59
C THR A 208 -0.70 5.25 -2.11
N LEU A 209 -0.51 5.15 -3.42
CA LEU A 209 0.12 3.98 -4.05
C LEU A 209 1.64 3.98 -3.93
N MET A 210 2.27 5.15 -4.10
CA MET A 210 3.73 5.31 -3.99
C MET A 210 4.11 6.71 -3.51
N ASN A 211 5.26 6.83 -2.89
CA ASN A 211 5.79 8.13 -2.50
C ASN A 211 6.26 8.93 -3.72
N VAL A 212 5.81 10.18 -3.80
CA VAL A 212 6.14 11.11 -4.89
C VAL A 212 6.53 12.48 -4.36
N GLN A 213 7.44 13.15 -5.06
CA GLN A 213 7.81 14.53 -4.81
C GLN A 213 7.19 15.43 -5.88
N VAL A 214 6.53 16.48 -5.44
CA VAL A 214 5.85 17.44 -6.31
C VAL A 214 6.65 18.72 -6.39
N GLY A 215 7.02 19.11 -7.60
CA GLY A 215 7.61 20.42 -7.91
C GLY A 215 6.70 21.18 -8.86
N GLN A 216 6.87 22.50 -8.92
CA GLN A 216 6.14 23.37 -9.84
C GLN A 216 7.11 24.01 -10.83
N LYS A 217 6.78 23.97 -12.12
CA LYS A 217 7.55 24.64 -13.17
C LYS A 217 7.09 26.10 -13.31
N PRO A 218 7.96 27.01 -13.81
CA PRO A 218 7.57 28.39 -14.09
C PRO A 218 6.37 28.53 -15.04
N THR A 219 6.15 27.54 -15.90
CA THR A 219 4.98 27.44 -16.79
C THR A 219 3.67 27.15 -16.05
N GLY A 220 3.74 26.87 -14.73
CA GLY A 220 2.60 26.53 -13.91
C GLY A 220 2.16 25.05 -14.00
N SER A 221 2.91 24.21 -14.72
CA SER A 221 2.72 22.76 -14.72
C SER A 221 3.42 22.11 -13.53
N LEU A 222 2.92 20.96 -13.10
CA LEU A 222 3.60 20.14 -12.08
C LEU A 222 4.72 19.30 -12.73
N ILE A 223 5.77 19.06 -11.94
CA ILE A 223 6.72 17.99 -12.21
C ILE A 223 6.68 17.01 -11.03
N LEU A 224 6.46 15.75 -11.34
CA LEU A 224 6.50 14.68 -10.35
C LEU A 224 7.82 13.94 -10.46
N ARG A 225 8.40 13.61 -9.31
CA ARG A 225 9.65 12.85 -9.21
C ARG A 225 9.52 11.73 -8.19
N SER A 226 10.30 10.67 -8.40
CA SER A 226 10.56 9.68 -7.36
C SER A 226 11.49 10.26 -6.28
N THR A 227 11.73 9.53 -5.20
CA THR A 227 12.70 9.91 -4.15
C THR A 227 14.12 10.04 -4.66
N GLU A 228 14.48 9.27 -5.68
CA GLU A 228 15.79 9.33 -6.34
C GLU A 228 15.90 10.49 -7.35
N GLY A 229 14.81 11.25 -7.55
CA GLY A 229 14.77 12.37 -8.47
C GLY A 229 14.40 12.00 -9.91
N ILE A 230 14.05 10.74 -10.19
CA ILE A 230 13.60 10.29 -11.51
C ILE A 230 12.29 10.99 -11.85
N VAL A 231 12.19 11.61 -13.03
CA VAL A 231 10.97 12.29 -13.48
C VAL A 231 9.90 11.24 -13.81
N LEU A 232 8.76 11.34 -13.12
CA LEU A 232 7.59 10.48 -13.30
C LEU A 232 6.55 11.09 -14.26
N ALA A 233 6.31 12.40 -14.15
CA ALA A 233 5.40 13.15 -15.03
C ALA A 233 5.82 14.63 -15.12
N GLY A 234 5.39 15.31 -16.21
CA GLY A 234 5.68 16.70 -16.50
C GLY A 234 6.76 16.91 -17.56
N GLU A 235 7.35 15.87 -18.08
CA GLU A 235 8.21 15.78 -19.26
C GLU A 235 7.88 14.51 -20.07
N GLY A 236 6.60 14.19 -20.14
CA GLY A 236 6.07 12.89 -20.52
C GLY A 236 5.83 12.01 -19.30
N ALA A 237 4.93 11.04 -19.44
CA ALA A 237 4.64 10.06 -18.39
C ALA A 237 5.69 8.93 -18.41
N ALA A 238 6.35 8.70 -17.28
CA ALA A 238 7.24 7.56 -17.10
C ALA A 238 6.42 6.26 -17.00
N THR A 239 7.07 5.14 -17.26
CA THR A 239 6.49 3.81 -17.06
C THR A 239 7.14 3.15 -15.85
N VAL A 240 6.33 2.80 -14.86
CA VAL A 240 6.72 1.98 -13.71
C VAL A 240 6.48 0.51 -14.05
N THR A 241 7.45 -0.34 -13.76
CA THR A 241 7.32 -1.78 -13.99
C THR A 241 7.71 -2.53 -12.72
N TYR A 242 6.91 -3.51 -12.36
CA TYR A 242 7.20 -4.44 -11.28
C TYR A 242 7.95 -5.66 -11.82
N GLN A 243 9.09 -5.94 -11.24
CA GLN A 243 9.90 -7.12 -11.53
C GLN A 243 9.64 -8.16 -10.44
N ARG A 244 8.76 -9.10 -10.77
CA ARG A 244 8.46 -10.23 -9.91
C ARG A 244 9.65 -11.18 -9.87
N SER A 245 9.93 -11.74 -8.69
CA SER A 245 10.86 -12.85 -8.51
C SER A 245 10.23 -13.88 -7.58
N ASP A 246 10.34 -15.15 -7.92
CA ASP A 246 9.86 -16.25 -7.07
C ASP A 246 10.94 -16.72 -6.07
N THR A 247 12.20 -16.30 -6.25
CA THR A 247 13.34 -16.73 -5.43
C THR A 247 14.08 -15.58 -4.75
N ALA A 248 13.71 -14.33 -5.06
CA ALA A 248 14.33 -13.12 -4.50
C ALA A 248 13.26 -12.06 -4.23
N ALA A 249 13.63 -11.02 -3.51
CA ALA A 249 12.75 -9.87 -3.31
C ALA A 249 12.35 -9.25 -4.65
N GLY A 250 11.06 -8.91 -4.79
CA GLY A 250 10.56 -8.16 -5.93
C GLY A 250 11.09 -6.73 -5.90
N TYR A 251 11.23 -6.10 -7.06
CA TYR A 251 11.68 -4.73 -7.17
C TYR A 251 10.97 -3.97 -8.29
N PHE A 252 11.02 -2.65 -8.20
CA PHE A 252 10.43 -1.77 -9.20
C PHE A 252 11.50 -1.13 -10.07
N THR A 253 11.15 -0.89 -11.32
CA THR A 253 11.95 -0.08 -12.24
C THR A 253 11.09 1.04 -12.82
N ILE A 254 11.72 2.17 -13.11
CA ILE A 254 11.10 3.33 -13.76
C ILE A 254 11.82 3.58 -15.07
N THR A 255 11.07 3.67 -16.15
CA THR A 255 11.57 4.12 -17.47
C THR A 255 11.02 5.53 -17.73
N PRO A 256 11.84 6.59 -17.64
CA PRO A 256 11.40 7.95 -17.92
C PRO A 256 11.02 8.12 -19.39
N ALA A 257 10.06 9.03 -19.65
CA ALA A 257 9.63 9.35 -21.03
C ALA A 257 10.62 10.25 -21.80
N ASN A 258 11.57 10.89 -21.12
CA ASN A 258 12.46 11.94 -21.67
C ASN A 258 13.66 11.41 -22.48
N GLY A 259 13.51 10.29 -23.19
CA GLY A 259 14.56 9.73 -24.06
C GLY A 259 15.53 8.76 -23.38
N VAL A 260 15.41 8.53 -22.08
CA VAL A 260 16.11 7.45 -21.36
C VAL A 260 15.37 6.16 -21.61
N THR A 261 15.94 5.26 -22.42
CA THR A 261 15.29 4.00 -22.81
C THR A 261 15.56 2.85 -21.85
N GLN A 262 16.49 3.01 -20.91
CA GLN A 262 16.81 1.95 -19.95
C GLN A 262 16.02 2.13 -18.65
N PRO A 263 15.38 1.03 -18.16
CA PRO A 263 14.75 1.05 -16.85
C PRO A 263 15.77 1.36 -15.74
N GLN A 264 15.40 2.25 -14.84
CA GLN A 264 16.21 2.60 -13.68
C GLN A 264 15.61 1.92 -12.44
N PRO A 265 16.42 1.30 -11.56
CA PRO A 265 15.91 0.79 -10.29
C PRO A 265 15.24 1.89 -9.49
N ALA A 266 14.08 1.61 -8.92
CA ALA A 266 13.31 2.56 -8.12
C ALA A 266 13.13 2.05 -6.70
N SER A 267 13.49 2.86 -5.73
CA SER A 267 13.21 2.63 -4.32
C SER A 267 11.86 3.22 -3.95
N ILE A 268 10.83 2.40 -3.90
CA ILE A 268 9.55 2.79 -3.31
C ILE A 268 9.66 2.60 -1.79
N ILE A 269 9.72 3.71 -1.04
CA ILE A 269 9.95 3.69 0.41
C ILE A 269 8.67 3.79 1.23
N SER A 270 7.56 4.17 0.59
CA SER A 270 6.24 4.32 1.21
C SER A 270 5.15 4.13 0.15
N GLY A 271 3.89 4.13 0.57
CA GLY A 271 2.75 3.83 -0.28
C GLY A 271 2.33 2.36 -0.21
N GLU A 272 1.17 2.07 -0.76
CA GLU A 272 0.58 0.74 -0.78
C GLU A 272 1.51 -0.30 -1.43
N LEU A 273 2.16 0.07 -2.55
CA LEU A 273 3.14 -0.79 -3.22
C LEU A 273 4.28 -1.21 -2.30
N LYS A 274 4.75 -0.31 -1.42
CA LYS A 274 5.76 -0.65 -0.42
C LYS A 274 5.23 -1.60 0.64
N GLY A 275 4.02 -1.35 1.14
CA GLY A 275 3.35 -2.20 2.12
C GLY A 275 3.17 -3.63 1.59
N LEU A 276 2.67 -3.76 0.38
CA LEU A 276 2.44 -5.06 -0.28
C LEU A 276 3.74 -5.81 -0.56
N LEU A 277 4.80 -5.10 -1.01
CA LEU A 277 6.10 -5.71 -1.24
C LEU A 277 6.72 -6.22 0.07
N GLU A 278 6.61 -5.44 1.15
CA GLU A 278 7.10 -5.81 2.48
C GLU A 278 6.33 -7.00 3.06
N LEU A 279 5.02 -7.03 2.85
CA LEU A 279 4.16 -8.14 3.22
C LEU A 279 4.57 -9.42 2.50
N ARG A 280 4.68 -9.37 1.16
CA ARG A 280 5.03 -10.51 0.32
C ARG A 280 6.43 -11.05 0.62
N ASP A 281 7.42 -10.16 0.72
CA ASP A 281 8.83 -10.57 0.77
C ASP A 281 9.34 -10.82 2.19
N LYS A 282 8.63 -10.35 3.23
CA LYS A 282 9.11 -10.41 4.61
C LYS A 282 8.09 -10.96 5.60
N GLU A 283 6.90 -10.33 5.68
CA GLU A 283 5.98 -10.61 6.80
C GLU A 283 5.30 -11.98 6.66
N LEU A 284 4.77 -12.29 5.47
CA LEU A 284 4.11 -13.58 5.24
C LEU A 284 5.10 -14.77 5.28
N PRO A 285 6.28 -14.70 4.62
CA PRO A 285 7.30 -15.73 4.78
C PRO A 285 7.73 -15.92 6.23
N ARG A 286 7.94 -14.84 6.98
CA ARG A 286 8.28 -14.89 8.39
C ARG A 286 7.21 -15.60 9.23
N LEU A 287 5.93 -15.33 8.98
CA LEU A 287 4.83 -16.01 9.66
C LEU A 287 4.80 -17.52 9.31
N SER A 288 5.05 -17.86 8.05
CA SER A 288 5.13 -19.24 7.61
C SER A 288 6.28 -20.00 8.28
N ASP A 289 7.47 -19.37 8.34
CA ASP A 289 8.64 -19.94 9.02
C ASP A 289 8.41 -20.14 10.52
N GLN A 290 7.80 -19.15 11.19
CA GLN A 290 7.46 -19.26 12.62
C GLN A 290 6.45 -20.37 12.89
N LEU A 291 5.45 -20.53 12.03
CA LEU A 291 4.51 -21.63 12.12
C LEU A 291 5.21 -22.98 11.92
N GLY A 292 6.08 -23.08 10.90
CA GLY A 292 6.88 -24.27 10.63
C GLY A 292 7.78 -24.66 11.80
N GLU A 293 8.45 -23.68 12.42
CA GLU A 293 9.28 -23.89 13.61
C GLU A 293 8.44 -24.38 14.81
N LEU A 294 7.29 -23.73 15.07
CA LEU A 294 6.39 -24.12 16.15
C LEU A 294 5.92 -25.58 16.00
N VAL A 295 5.45 -25.93 14.80
CA VAL A 295 4.98 -27.30 14.50
C VAL A 295 6.13 -28.31 14.61
N SER A 296 7.30 -27.98 14.08
CA SER A 296 8.49 -28.85 14.14
C SER A 296 8.89 -29.13 15.59
N ARG A 297 8.95 -28.10 16.44
CA ARG A 297 9.26 -28.26 17.87
C ARG A 297 8.21 -29.08 18.58
N ALA A 298 6.91 -28.85 18.32
CA ALA A 298 5.84 -29.65 18.91
C ALA A 298 5.96 -31.14 18.56
N VAL A 299 6.24 -31.44 17.27
CA VAL A 299 6.45 -32.83 16.81
C VAL A 299 7.70 -33.44 17.43
N GLN A 300 8.80 -32.70 17.56
CA GLN A 300 10.03 -33.19 18.20
C GLN A 300 9.80 -33.55 19.68
N GLU A 301 9.10 -32.69 20.44
CA GLU A 301 8.79 -32.96 21.84
C GLU A 301 7.85 -34.14 22.01
N LEU A 302 6.85 -34.27 21.15
CA LEU A 302 5.97 -35.45 21.13
C LEU A 302 6.76 -36.72 20.82
N ASN A 303 7.67 -36.71 19.85
CA ASN A 303 8.51 -37.87 19.54
C ASN A 303 9.49 -38.18 20.68
N ARG A 304 10.04 -37.16 21.35
CA ARG A 304 10.90 -37.35 22.51
C ARG A 304 10.12 -38.07 23.67
N ALA A 305 8.93 -37.57 23.98
CA ALA A 305 8.07 -38.14 25.01
C ALA A 305 7.67 -39.60 24.67
N HIS A 306 7.31 -39.84 23.38
CA HIS A 306 6.99 -41.18 22.89
C HIS A 306 8.17 -42.13 23.00
N ASN A 307 9.36 -41.74 22.60
CA ASN A 307 10.58 -42.56 22.65
C ASN A 307 11.06 -42.82 24.09
N ALA A 308 10.72 -41.93 25.03
CA ALA A 308 11.01 -42.12 26.47
C ALA A 308 9.99 -43.03 27.17
N SER A 309 8.82 -43.31 26.54
CA SER A 309 7.78 -44.16 27.10
C SER A 309 8.07 -45.66 26.79
N SER A 310 7.60 -46.56 27.68
CA SER A 310 7.63 -47.99 27.44
C SER A 310 6.28 -48.51 26.95
N SER A 311 6.28 -49.62 26.22
CA SER A 311 5.03 -50.26 25.78
C SER A 311 4.31 -50.94 26.94
N VAL A 312 2.97 -51.05 26.82
CA VAL A 312 2.13 -51.78 27.80
C VAL A 312 1.42 -52.93 27.07
N PRO A 313 1.63 -54.19 27.48
CA PRO A 313 2.57 -54.65 28.51
C PRO A 313 4.04 -54.41 28.11
N ALA A 314 4.94 -54.31 29.09
CA ALA A 314 6.35 -54.14 28.83
C ALA A 314 6.88 -55.35 28.01
N PRO A 315 7.59 -55.12 26.91
CA PRO A 315 8.14 -56.22 26.11
C PRO A 315 9.30 -56.88 26.82
N ALA A 316 9.45 -58.20 26.63
CA ALA A 316 10.56 -58.95 27.18
C ALA A 316 11.92 -58.57 26.52
N SER A 317 11.88 -57.99 25.30
CA SER A 317 13.04 -57.44 24.60
C SER A 317 12.58 -56.25 23.73
N LEU A 318 13.38 -55.19 23.66
CA LEU A 318 13.21 -54.05 22.77
C LEU A 318 14.29 -54.06 21.72
N THR A 319 13.93 -54.21 20.46
CA THR A 319 14.82 -53.97 19.35
C THR A 319 14.51 -52.60 18.79
N GLY A 320 15.39 -51.65 18.99
CA GLY A 320 15.24 -50.30 18.44
C GLY A 320 15.39 -50.36 16.93
N ASN A 321 14.35 -49.96 16.21
CA ASN A 321 14.41 -49.78 14.77
C ASN A 321 14.58 -48.28 14.53
N ASN A 322 15.79 -47.83 14.59
CA ASN A 322 16.16 -46.42 14.29
C ASN A 322 16.07 -46.15 12.78
N ILE A 323 14.88 -46.25 12.21
CA ILE A 323 14.62 -45.86 10.85
C ILE A 323 14.25 -44.40 10.83
N GLY A 324 15.13 -43.53 10.35
CA GLY A 324 14.82 -42.15 10.02
C GLY A 324 14.98 -41.12 11.16
N LEU A 325 15.70 -41.46 12.23
CA LEU A 325 16.29 -40.48 13.13
C LEU A 325 17.71 -40.17 12.66
N ASP A 326 17.85 -39.56 11.49
CA ASP A 326 19.00 -38.71 11.23
C ASP A 326 18.84 -37.47 12.11
N LEU A 327 19.17 -37.62 13.38
CA LEU A 327 19.45 -36.47 14.23
C LEU A 327 20.61 -35.75 13.54
N PRO A 328 20.42 -34.46 13.17
CA PRO A 328 21.53 -33.70 12.62
C PRO A 328 22.72 -33.88 13.56
N THR A 329 23.87 -34.18 13.03
CA THR A 329 25.11 -34.34 13.80
C THR A 329 25.44 -33.12 14.66
N ALA A 330 24.84 -31.97 14.42
CA ALA A 330 24.88 -30.78 15.24
C ALA A 330 24.11 -30.92 16.59
N VAL A 331 23.25 -31.91 16.74
CA VAL A 331 22.56 -32.24 17.99
C VAL A 331 23.18 -33.48 18.63
N GLY A 332 24.27 -33.96 18.06
CA GLY A 332 25.09 -35.06 18.58
C GLY A 332 25.87 -34.65 19.82
N GLY A 333 25.16 -34.41 20.82
CA GLY A 333 25.64 -34.23 22.17
C GLY A 333 24.60 -34.85 23.08
N PHE A 334 24.41 -36.14 22.92
CA PHE A 334 23.70 -36.96 23.92
C PHE A 334 24.68 -37.95 24.49
#